data_b01cea3ac6c58695e609dcf1474e93b3
#
_entry.id   b01cea3ac6c58695e609dcf1474e93b3
#
_cell.length_a   1.000
_cell.length_b   1.000
_cell.length_c   1.000
_cell.angle_alpha   90.00
_cell.angle_beta   90.00
_cell.angle_gamma   90.00
#
_symmetry.space_group_name_H-M   'P 1'
#
loop_
_entity.id
_entity.type
_entity.pdbx_description
1 polymer ?
#
loop_
_entity_poly.entity_id
_entity_poly.type
_entity_poly.pdbx_seq_one_letter_code
_entity_poly.pdbx_strand_id
1 'polypeptide(L)'
;LVKAAGGTATFVKTDVSKEADATAMVDHAVATYGRLDVMVCNAASNPYYGPMAGISDEQFRKILDNNIVSNHWLVGMVGPEMCQRRTGSIVIISSIGGLRGSPIIGAYCISKAADMQLARNLAVELGPHNVRVNCIAPGLIKTDFAKALWEDEKLLAERNQSTPLRRIGDPDEIAGAAVFLASKAGSFMTGQTLVIDGGVTTASV
;
A
#
# COMPACT_ATOMS: atom_id res chain seq x y z
N LEU A 1 20.79 3.29 -1.19
CA LEU A 1 20.46 2.51 -2.40
C LEU A 1 20.23 3.43 -3.60
N VAL A 2 19.23 4.33 -3.62
CA VAL A 2 18.89 5.19 -4.78
C VAL A 2 20.10 5.98 -5.28
N LYS A 3 20.82 6.67 -4.37
CA LYS A 3 22.03 7.44 -4.74
C LYS A 3 23.16 6.55 -5.26
N ALA A 4 23.32 5.35 -4.69
CA ALA A 4 24.33 4.39 -5.17
C ALA A 4 24.01 3.83 -6.57
N ALA A 5 22.72 3.84 -6.96
CA ALA A 5 22.26 3.48 -8.30
C ALA A 5 22.23 4.67 -9.28
N GLY A 6 22.81 5.82 -8.92
CA GLY A 6 22.84 7.03 -9.75
C GLY A 6 21.58 7.89 -9.73
N GLY A 7 20.61 7.53 -8.90
CA GLY A 7 19.38 8.31 -8.72
C GLY A 7 19.52 9.42 -7.68
N THR A 8 18.57 10.35 -7.66
CA THR A 8 18.46 11.41 -6.66
C THR A 8 17.40 11.05 -5.63
N ALA A 9 17.70 11.21 -4.34
CA ALA A 9 16.77 10.93 -3.25
C ALA A 9 16.94 11.93 -2.11
N THR A 10 15.82 12.34 -1.53
CA THR A 10 15.73 13.08 -0.28
C THR A 10 14.88 12.32 0.72
N PHE A 11 14.92 12.74 1.97
CA PHE A 11 14.18 12.11 3.07
C PHE A 11 13.51 13.17 3.91
N VAL A 12 12.24 12.95 4.25
CA VAL A 12 11.46 13.76 5.19
C VAL A 12 10.82 12.82 6.21
N LYS A 13 11.07 13.07 7.50
CA LYS A 13 10.37 12.33 8.56
C LYS A 13 8.92 12.78 8.62
N THR A 14 7.99 11.87 8.40
CA THR A 14 6.56 12.16 8.28
C THR A 14 5.75 11.18 9.13
N ASP A 15 4.82 11.70 9.92
CA ASP A 15 3.74 10.93 10.53
C ASP A 15 2.49 11.08 9.65
N VAL A 16 2.20 10.06 8.83
CA VAL A 16 1.09 10.11 7.86
C VAL A 16 -0.29 10.23 8.51
N SER A 17 -0.43 9.95 9.81
CA SER A 17 -1.67 10.19 10.55
C SER A 17 -1.93 11.66 10.85
N LYS A 18 -1.00 12.55 10.49
CA LYS A 18 -1.11 14.01 10.62
C LYS A 18 -1.12 14.65 9.25
N GLU A 19 -2.23 15.27 8.90
CA GLU A 19 -2.40 15.92 7.59
C GLU A 19 -1.31 16.98 7.32
N ALA A 20 -0.93 17.75 8.34
CA ALA A 20 0.13 18.75 8.22
C ALA A 20 1.50 18.15 7.84
N ASP A 21 1.86 16.98 8.43
CA ASP A 21 3.09 16.29 8.11
C ASP A 21 3.05 15.73 6.67
N ALA A 22 1.90 15.16 6.25
CA ALA A 22 1.68 14.68 4.89
C ALA A 22 1.80 15.81 3.87
N THR A 23 1.18 16.97 4.16
CA THR A 23 1.30 18.20 3.33
C THR A 23 2.76 18.63 3.21
N ALA A 24 3.47 18.76 4.32
CA ALA A 24 4.88 19.16 4.30
C ALA A 24 5.77 18.20 3.50
N MET A 25 5.46 16.89 3.50
CA MET A 25 6.17 15.90 2.70
C MET A 25 5.93 16.10 1.20
N VAL A 26 4.68 16.32 0.79
CA VAL A 26 4.31 16.58 -0.61
C VAL A 26 4.95 17.88 -1.09
N ASP A 27 4.85 18.96 -0.30
CA ASP A 27 5.45 20.26 -0.62
C ASP A 27 6.97 20.16 -0.76
N HIS A 28 7.63 19.42 0.14
CA HIS A 28 9.07 19.17 0.04
C HIS A 28 9.44 18.45 -1.26
N ALA A 29 8.68 17.44 -1.66
CA ALA A 29 8.92 16.71 -2.91
C ALA A 29 8.73 17.61 -4.14
N VAL A 30 7.68 18.44 -4.16
CA VAL A 30 7.42 19.39 -5.25
C VAL A 30 8.49 20.47 -5.29
N ALA A 31 8.89 21.04 -4.15
CA ALA A 31 9.96 22.02 -4.08
C ALA A 31 11.32 21.47 -4.54
N THR A 32 11.59 20.18 -4.27
CA THR A 32 12.87 19.55 -4.61
C THR A 32 12.94 19.10 -6.07
N TYR A 33 11.84 18.54 -6.60
CA TYR A 33 11.82 17.86 -7.90
C TYR A 33 10.92 18.54 -8.95
N GLY A 34 10.21 19.60 -8.55
CA GLY A 34 9.33 20.38 -9.42
C GLY A 34 7.92 19.80 -9.57
N ARG A 35 7.73 18.48 -9.45
CA ARG A 35 6.44 17.80 -9.57
C ARG A 35 6.47 16.38 -9.02
N LEU A 36 5.29 15.77 -8.89
CA LEU A 36 5.13 14.35 -8.58
C LEU A 36 4.43 13.64 -9.75
N ASP A 37 5.09 12.63 -10.34
CA ASP A 37 4.52 11.79 -11.41
C ASP A 37 3.95 10.48 -10.87
N VAL A 38 4.50 10.00 -9.75
CA VAL A 38 4.09 8.76 -9.10
C VAL A 38 3.95 9.00 -7.60
N MET A 39 2.81 8.60 -7.04
CA MET A 39 2.59 8.52 -5.59
C MET A 39 2.46 7.05 -5.18
N VAL A 40 3.25 6.62 -4.19
CA VAL A 40 3.12 5.30 -3.58
C VAL A 40 2.68 5.45 -2.12
N CYS A 41 1.43 5.10 -1.83
CA CYS A 41 0.87 5.09 -0.49
C CYS A 41 1.20 3.74 0.17
N ASN A 42 2.33 3.67 0.88
CA ASN A 42 2.85 2.43 1.47
C ASN A 42 2.73 2.39 3.00
N ALA A 43 2.67 3.53 3.67
CA ALA A 43 2.60 3.59 5.11
C ALA A 43 1.34 2.91 5.66
N ALA A 44 1.50 2.07 6.68
CA ALA A 44 0.40 1.40 7.34
C ALA A 44 0.77 1.06 8.80
N SER A 45 -0.25 0.82 9.62
CA SER A 45 -0.09 0.33 10.97
C SER A 45 -1.10 -0.76 11.31
N ASN A 46 -0.70 -1.65 12.21
CA ASN A 46 -1.59 -2.66 12.82
C ASN A 46 -1.19 -2.86 14.30
N PRO A 47 -1.64 -1.98 15.20
CA PRO A 47 -1.27 -2.02 16.62
C PRO A 47 -2.03 -3.08 17.43
N TYR A 48 -2.94 -3.84 16.83
CA TYR A 48 -3.78 -4.81 17.54
C TYR A 48 -3.79 -6.17 16.87
N TYR A 49 -3.58 -7.20 17.68
CA TYR A 49 -3.68 -8.62 17.32
C TYR A 49 -4.63 -9.32 18.29
N GLY A 50 -5.80 -9.71 17.79
CA GLY A 50 -6.84 -10.38 18.59
C GLY A 50 -8.21 -10.30 17.92
N PRO A 51 -9.25 -10.87 18.58
CA PRO A 51 -10.61 -10.85 18.06
C PRO A 51 -11.18 -9.42 18.03
N MET A 52 -12.05 -9.15 17.06
CA MET A 52 -12.66 -7.81 16.86
C MET A 52 -13.34 -7.25 18.10
N ALA A 53 -13.92 -8.11 18.95
CA ALA A 53 -14.57 -7.68 20.19
C ALA A 53 -13.59 -7.12 21.25
N GLY A 54 -12.30 -7.36 21.11
CA GLY A 54 -11.27 -6.90 22.05
C GLY A 54 -10.51 -5.66 21.62
N ILE A 55 -10.73 -5.15 20.40
CA ILE A 55 -10.05 -3.92 19.92
C ILE A 55 -10.70 -2.69 20.58
N SER A 56 -9.88 -1.74 21.04
CA SER A 56 -10.39 -0.45 21.51
C SER A 56 -10.74 0.46 20.34
N ASP A 57 -11.68 1.40 20.56
CA ASP A 57 -12.03 2.44 19.57
C ASP A 57 -10.80 3.25 19.14
N GLU A 58 -9.89 3.54 20.06
CA GLU A 58 -8.65 4.27 19.76
C GLU A 58 -7.76 3.49 18.79
N GLN A 59 -7.54 2.20 19.04
CA GLN A 59 -6.76 1.32 18.16
C GLN A 59 -7.42 1.18 16.79
N PHE A 60 -8.74 1.01 16.77
CA PHE A 60 -9.50 0.90 15.53
C PHE A 60 -9.39 2.17 14.69
N ARG A 61 -9.62 3.36 15.30
CA ARG A 61 -9.45 4.66 14.63
C ARG A 61 -8.04 4.85 14.12
N LYS A 62 -7.02 4.55 14.93
CA LYS A 62 -5.61 4.65 14.53
C LYS A 62 -5.28 3.81 13.29
N ILE A 63 -5.86 2.61 13.17
CA ILE A 63 -5.70 1.79 11.96
C ILE A 63 -6.32 2.49 10.75
N LEU A 64 -7.54 3.03 10.89
CA LEU A 64 -8.21 3.71 9.78
C LEU A 64 -7.50 5.01 9.40
N ASP A 65 -7.09 5.82 10.38
CA ASP A 65 -6.40 7.09 10.14
C ASP A 65 -5.09 6.86 9.38
N ASN A 66 -4.28 5.89 9.84
CA ASN A 66 -3.00 5.60 9.19
C ASN A 66 -3.14 4.92 7.82
N ASN A 67 -4.12 4.03 7.66
CA ASN A 67 -4.16 3.16 6.48
C ASN A 67 -5.09 3.71 5.38
N ILE A 68 -6.10 4.51 5.74
CA ILE A 68 -7.12 4.99 4.79
C ILE A 68 -7.18 6.50 4.71
N VAL A 69 -7.33 7.19 5.86
CA VAL A 69 -7.49 8.66 5.87
C VAL A 69 -6.23 9.32 5.31
N SER A 70 -5.05 8.83 5.68
CA SER A 70 -3.78 9.31 5.13
C SER A 70 -3.69 9.15 3.61
N ASN A 71 -4.14 8.02 3.07
CA ASN A 71 -4.15 7.76 1.63
C ASN A 71 -5.10 8.72 0.90
N HIS A 72 -6.28 8.99 1.50
CA HIS A 72 -7.23 9.98 0.99
C HIS A 72 -6.60 11.38 0.93
N TRP A 73 -5.94 11.84 1.99
CA TRP A 73 -5.25 13.14 2.01
C TRP A 73 -4.16 13.22 0.94
N LEU A 74 -3.27 12.22 0.88
CA LEU A 74 -2.18 12.20 -0.08
C LEU A 74 -2.69 12.27 -1.52
N VAL A 75 -3.75 11.53 -1.85
CA VAL A 75 -4.35 11.60 -3.19
C VAL A 75 -4.99 12.97 -3.44
N GLY A 76 -5.67 13.54 -2.44
CA GLY A 76 -6.23 14.89 -2.54
C GLY A 76 -5.18 15.98 -2.80
N MET A 77 -3.96 15.81 -2.26
CA MET A 77 -2.86 16.75 -2.45
C MET A 77 -2.22 16.66 -3.85
N VAL A 78 -2.06 15.44 -4.40
CA VAL A 78 -1.35 15.24 -5.68
C VAL A 78 -2.26 15.14 -6.89
N GLY A 79 -3.50 14.69 -6.70
CA GLY A 79 -4.47 14.42 -7.77
C GLY A 79 -4.79 15.62 -8.65
N PRO A 80 -5.08 16.81 -8.10
CA PRO A 80 -5.42 17.99 -8.88
C PRO A 80 -4.34 18.38 -9.91
N GLU A 81 -3.07 18.37 -9.49
CA GLU A 81 -1.95 18.73 -10.38
C GLU A 81 -1.70 17.64 -11.43
N MET A 82 -1.80 16.35 -11.05
CA MET A 82 -1.73 15.23 -11.98
C MET A 82 -2.85 15.31 -13.03
N CYS A 83 -4.07 15.65 -12.63
CA CYS A 83 -5.22 15.84 -13.53
C CYS A 83 -5.00 17.00 -14.51
N GLN A 84 -4.49 18.13 -14.02
CA GLN A 84 -4.17 19.29 -14.86
C GLN A 84 -3.15 18.94 -15.96
N ARG A 85 -2.12 18.18 -15.62
CA ARG A 85 -1.09 17.69 -16.56
C ARG A 85 -1.56 16.51 -17.41
N ARG A 86 -2.69 15.90 -17.09
CA ARG A 86 -3.23 14.68 -17.73
C ARG A 86 -2.24 13.52 -17.70
N THR A 87 -1.51 13.38 -16.60
CA THR A 87 -0.56 12.28 -16.39
C THR A 87 -0.27 12.08 -14.90
N GLY A 88 -0.32 10.85 -14.45
CA GLY A 88 -0.03 10.45 -13.07
C GLY A 88 -0.29 8.97 -12.82
N SER A 89 0.39 8.41 -11.84
CA SER A 89 0.15 7.06 -11.36
C SER A 89 0.16 7.03 -9.83
N ILE A 90 -0.92 6.53 -9.25
CA ILE A 90 -1.07 6.37 -7.80
C ILE A 90 -1.14 4.88 -7.50
N VAL A 91 -0.27 4.40 -6.61
CA VAL A 91 -0.18 3.00 -6.18
C VAL A 91 -0.44 2.93 -4.68
N ILE A 92 -1.47 2.21 -4.28
CA ILE A 92 -1.81 2.00 -2.88
C ILE A 92 -1.38 0.58 -2.47
N ILE A 93 -0.56 0.46 -1.44
CA ILE A 93 -0.14 -0.84 -0.92
C ILE A 93 -1.20 -1.33 0.07
N SER A 94 -2.02 -2.25 -0.41
CA SER A 94 -3.04 -2.94 0.35
C SER A 94 -2.49 -4.23 1.00
N SER A 95 -3.24 -5.31 0.99
CA SER A 95 -2.86 -6.64 1.48
C SER A 95 -3.85 -7.68 0.99
N ILE A 96 -3.46 -8.94 0.88
CA ILE A 96 -4.41 -10.06 0.75
C ILE A 96 -5.38 -10.15 1.95
N GLY A 97 -5.05 -9.52 3.08
CA GLY A 97 -5.98 -9.34 4.19
C GLY A 97 -7.25 -8.58 3.82
N GLY A 98 -7.20 -7.72 2.81
CA GLY A 98 -8.39 -7.04 2.27
C GLY A 98 -9.30 -7.92 1.41
N LEU A 99 -8.86 -9.12 1.05
CA LEU A 99 -9.62 -10.09 0.23
C LEU A 99 -10.25 -11.21 1.05
N ARG A 100 -9.87 -11.33 2.32
CA ARG A 100 -10.34 -12.42 3.20
C ARG A 100 -10.45 -11.97 4.65
N GLY A 101 -11.26 -12.68 5.45
CA GLY A 101 -11.37 -12.46 6.88
C GLY A 101 -10.16 -12.97 7.67
N SER A 102 -9.99 -12.44 8.88
CA SER A 102 -9.00 -12.90 9.85
C SER A 102 -9.57 -12.82 11.26
N PRO A 103 -9.37 -13.86 12.10
CA PRO A 103 -9.80 -13.83 13.49
C PRO A 103 -8.90 -12.94 14.38
N ILE A 104 -7.75 -12.51 13.91
CA ILE A 104 -6.73 -11.83 14.74
C ILE A 104 -6.29 -10.44 14.22
N ILE A 105 -6.54 -10.10 12.95
CA ILE A 105 -6.20 -8.80 12.36
C ILE A 105 -7.40 -8.17 11.63
N GLY A 106 -8.62 -8.39 12.14
CA GLY A 106 -9.85 -8.01 11.45
C GLY A 106 -9.94 -6.53 11.09
N ALA A 107 -9.58 -5.62 12.01
CA ALA A 107 -9.59 -4.18 11.75
C ALA A 107 -8.60 -3.76 10.64
N TYR A 108 -7.41 -4.37 10.64
CA TYR A 108 -6.44 -4.19 9.54
C TYR A 108 -7.01 -4.69 8.20
N CYS A 109 -7.65 -5.87 8.19
CA CYS A 109 -8.30 -6.41 6.99
C CYS A 109 -9.37 -5.46 6.44
N ILE A 110 -10.19 -4.85 7.32
CA ILE A 110 -11.17 -3.83 6.95
C ILE A 110 -10.49 -2.64 6.25
N SER A 111 -9.41 -2.11 6.84
CA SER A 111 -8.69 -0.99 6.24
C SER A 111 -8.10 -1.35 4.87
N LYS A 112 -7.60 -2.58 4.70
CA LYS A 112 -7.01 -3.04 3.45
C LYS A 112 -8.05 -3.34 2.35
N ALA A 113 -9.26 -3.75 2.75
CA ALA A 113 -10.40 -3.82 1.83
C ALA A 113 -10.85 -2.41 1.38
N ALA A 114 -10.85 -1.44 2.31
CA ALA A 114 -11.17 -0.05 2.00
C ALA A 114 -10.14 0.58 1.04
N ASP A 115 -8.84 0.26 1.12
CA ASP A 115 -7.81 0.67 0.13
C ASP A 115 -8.22 0.28 -1.30
N MET A 116 -8.70 -0.95 -1.48
CA MET A 116 -9.09 -1.46 -2.80
C MET A 116 -10.32 -0.72 -3.33
N GLN A 117 -11.29 -0.38 -2.46
CA GLN A 117 -12.46 0.40 -2.87
C GLN A 117 -12.08 1.86 -3.14
N LEU A 118 -11.19 2.45 -2.34
CA LEU A 118 -10.66 3.79 -2.57
C LEU A 118 -10.00 3.87 -3.95
N ALA A 119 -9.15 2.90 -4.31
CA ALA A 119 -8.51 2.86 -5.62
C ALA A 119 -9.53 2.78 -6.77
N ARG A 120 -10.61 1.97 -6.64
CA ARG A 120 -11.67 1.89 -7.65
C ARG A 120 -12.40 3.22 -7.84
N ASN A 121 -12.78 3.88 -6.75
CA ASN A 121 -13.47 5.16 -6.80
C ASN A 121 -12.59 6.24 -7.47
N LEU A 122 -11.34 6.33 -7.03
CA LEU A 122 -10.38 7.30 -7.58
C LEU A 122 -10.02 7.00 -9.05
N ALA A 123 -9.99 5.73 -9.46
CA ALA A 123 -9.77 5.38 -10.86
C ALA A 123 -10.92 5.86 -11.77
N VAL A 124 -12.16 5.82 -11.29
CA VAL A 124 -13.33 6.35 -12.03
C VAL A 124 -13.30 7.87 -12.06
N GLU A 125 -12.94 8.51 -10.95
CA GLU A 125 -12.91 9.97 -10.80
C GLU A 125 -11.77 10.61 -11.61
N LEU A 126 -10.54 10.07 -11.49
CA LEU A 126 -9.33 10.66 -12.06
C LEU A 126 -9.00 10.12 -13.48
N GLY A 127 -9.58 8.99 -13.84
CA GLY A 127 -9.35 8.32 -15.14
C GLY A 127 -9.63 9.20 -16.35
N PRO A 128 -10.72 10.00 -16.41
CA PRO A 128 -10.96 10.96 -17.50
C PRO A 128 -9.82 11.97 -17.73
N HIS A 129 -8.99 12.18 -16.70
CA HIS A 129 -7.81 13.03 -16.73
C HIS A 129 -6.51 12.24 -16.99
N ASN A 130 -6.60 10.97 -17.40
CA ASN A 130 -5.44 10.11 -17.64
C ASN A 130 -4.54 9.92 -16.41
N VAL A 131 -5.11 9.95 -15.19
CA VAL A 131 -4.45 9.61 -13.94
C VAL A 131 -4.93 8.22 -13.51
N ARG A 132 -3.99 7.32 -13.27
CA ARG A 132 -4.29 5.92 -12.95
C ARG A 132 -4.12 5.67 -11.45
N VAL A 133 -5.03 4.90 -10.87
CA VAL A 133 -4.98 4.53 -9.45
C VAL A 133 -5.18 3.02 -9.33
N ASN A 134 -4.21 2.33 -8.74
CA ASN A 134 -4.26 0.88 -8.56
C ASN A 134 -3.77 0.47 -7.16
N CYS A 135 -4.15 -0.73 -6.75
CA CYS A 135 -3.62 -1.36 -5.54
C CYS A 135 -2.63 -2.48 -5.87
N ILE A 136 -1.72 -2.71 -4.95
CA ILE A 136 -1.00 -3.97 -4.82
C ILE A 136 -1.47 -4.64 -3.52
N ALA A 137 -1.77 -5.93 -3.56
CA ALA A 137 -2.17 -6.74 -2.41
C ALA A 137 -1.11 -7.82 -2.15
N PRO A 138 -0.07 -7.52 -1.36
CA PRO A 138 0.95 -8.49 -1.01
C PRO A 138 0.41 -9.60 -0.10
N GLY A 139 1.00 -10.79 -0.22
CA GLY A 139 0.99 -11.82 0.81
C GLY A 139 1.94 -11.48 1.96
N LEU A 140 2.46 -12.51 2.64
CA LEU A 140 3.50 -12.31 3.66
C LEU A 140 4.83 -12.01 2.98
N ILE A 141 5.39 -10.84 3.27
CA ILE A 141 6.65 -10.34 2.72
C ILE A 141 7.65 -10.15 3.87
N LYS A 142 8.90 -10.50 3.62
CA LYS A 142 10.00 -10.39 4.59
C LYS A 142 10.39 -8.93 4.83
N THR A 143 9.66 -8.26 5.72
CA THR A 143 9.83 -6.86 6.11
C THR A 143 9.88 -6.71 7.62
N ASP A 144 10.39 -5.59 8.11
CA ASP A 144 10.37 -5.28 9.55
C ASP A 144 8.94 -5.20 10.10
N PHE A 145 7.98 -4.73 9.29
CA PHE A 145 6.56 -4.70 9.66
C PHE A 145 5.99 -6.09 9.98
N ALA A 146 6.43 -7.11 9.26
CA ALA A 146 5.98 -8.49 9.42
C ALA A 146 6.93 -9.35 10.27
N LYS A 147 7.94 -8.75 10.91
CA LYS A 147 9.06 -9.44 11.57
C LYS A 147 8.61 -10.54 12.54
N ALA A 148 7.61 -10.26 13.39
CA ALA A 148 7.06 -11.23 14.33
C ALA A 148 6.46 -12.49 13.65
N LEU A 149 6.14 -12.45 12.36
CA LEU A 149 5.54 -13.56 11.62
C LEU A 149 6.57 -14.41 10.88
N TRP A 150 7.80 -13.93 10.71
CA TRP A 150 8.83 -14.67 9.98
C TRP A 150 10.12 -14.94 10.78
N GLU A 151 10.30 -14.32 11.94
CA GLU A 151 11.38 -14.68 12.88
C GLU A 151 11.06 -15.94 13.70
N ASP A 152 9.78 -16.26 13.90
CA ASP A 152 9.36 -17.51 14.52
C ASP A 152 9.42 -18.63 13.46
N GLU A 153 10.37 -19.55 13.61
CA GLU A 153 10.61 -20.64 12.67
C GLU A 153 9.38 -21.54 12.46
N LYS A 154 8.57 -21.76 13.51
CA LYS A 154 7.37 -22.58 13.43
C LYS A 154 6.30 -21.89 12.61
N LEU A 155 6.02 -20.60 12.91
CA LEU A 155 5.06 -19.80 12.15
C LEU A 155 5.51 -19.65 10.68
N LEU A 156 6.80 -19.43 10.45
CA LEU A 156 7.34 -19.36 9.09
C LEU A 156 7.17 -20.67 8.33
N ALA A 157 7.44 -21.82 8.96
CA ALA A 157 7.27 -23.13 8.35
C ALA A 157 5.78 -23.37 7.98
N GLU A 158 4.84 -23.06 8.87
CA GLU A 158 3.40 -23.16 8.61
C GLU A 158 2.97 -22.26 7.43
N ARG A 159 3.49 -21.01 7.38
CA ARG A 159 3.21 -20.08 6.28
C ARG A 159 3.77 -20.59 4.96
N ASN A 160 5.01 -21.06 4.95
CA ASN A 160 5.62 -21.63 3.76
C ASN A 160 4.84 -22.88 3.28
N GLN A 161 4.39 -23.72 4.19
CA GLN A 161 3.60 -24.90 3.85
C GLN A 161 2.24 -24.54 3.22
N SER A 162 1.58 -23.48 3.69
CA SER A 162 0.29 -23.02 3.15
C SER A 162 0.42 -22.15 1.88
N THR A 163 1.63 -21.69 1.55
CA THR A 163 1.89 -20.92 0.34
C THR A 163 2.22 -21.85 -0.83
N PRO A 164 1.55 -21.79 -1.99
CA PRO A 164 1.88 -22.62 -3.16
C PRO A 164 3.35 -22.54 -3.58
N LEU A 165 3.97 -21.35 -3.58
CA LEU A 165 5.40 -21.18 -3.87
C LEU A 165 6.34 -21.63 -2.73
N ARG A 166 5.79 -22.13 -1.60
CA ARG A 166 6.54 -22.69 -0.46
C ARG A 166 7.54 -21.73 0.19
N ARG A 167 7.33 -20.45 0.06
CA ARG A 167 8.13 -19.39 0.67
C ARG A 167 7.30 -18.14 0.90
N ILE A 168 7.79 -17.25 1.76
CA ILE A 168 7.33 -15.86 1.82
C ILE A 168 7.99 -15.05 0.70
N GLY A 169 7.43 -13.90 0.37
CA GLY A 169 7.96 -13.01 -0.67
C GLY A 169 9.06 -12.07 -0.14
N ASP A 170 9.84 -11.54 -1.06
CA ASP A 170 10.83 -10.50 -0.80
C ASP A 170 10.29 -9.11 -1.22
N PRO A 171 10.76 -8.00 -0.59
CA PRO A 171 10.31 -6.64 -0.93
C PRO A 171 10.47 -6.29 -2.42
N ASP A 172 11.52 -6.75 -3.08
CA ASP A 172 11.78 -6.48 -4.49
C ASP A 172 10.71 -7.08 -5.43
N GLU A 173 10.04 -8.16 -5.01
CA GLU A 173 8.95 -8.75 -5.78
C GLU A 173 7.70 -7.84 -5.78
N ILE A 174 7.52 -7.05 -4.72
CA ILE A 174 6.47 -6.03 -4.65
C ILE A 174 6.89 -4.75 -5.39
N ALA A 175 8.17 -4.37 -5.29
CA ALA A 175 8.72 -3.22 -5.98
C ALA A 175 8.59 -3.36 -7.51
N GLY A 176 8.80 -4.56 -8.07
CA GLY A 176 8.59 -4.85 -9.49
C GLY A 176 7.18 -4.52 -9.98
N ALA A 177 6.16 -4.85 -9.19
CA ALA A 177 4.77 -4.51 -9.51
C ALA A 177 4.50 -3.00 -9.41
N ALA A 178 5.10 -2.31 -8.43
CA ALA A 178 4.99 -0.85 -8.32
C ALA A 178 5.62 -0.17 -9.55
N VAL A 179 6.77 -0.64 -10.00
CA VAL A 179 7.43 -0.16 -11.23
C VAL A 179 6.55 -0.42 -12.46
N PHE A 180 5.96 -1.61 -12.59
CA PHE A 180 5.00 -1.92 -13.66
C PHE A 180 3.84 -0.93 -13.67
N LEU A 181 3.17 -0.73 -12.53
CA LEU A 181 2.04 0.19 -12.41
C LEU A 181 2.43 1.66 -12.65
N ALA A 182 3.64 2.07 -12.29
CA ALA A 182 4.15 3.42 -12.50
C ALA A 182 4.56 3.68 -13.96
N SER A 183 4.91 2.64 -14.70
CA SER A 183 5.47 2.74 -16.05
C SER A 183 4.42 2.73 -17.17
N LYS A 184 4.89 2.92 -18.43
CA LYS A 184 4.07 2.76 -19.64
C LYS A 184 3.53 1.35 -19.81
N ALA A 185 4.16 0.32 -19.26
CA ALA A 185 3.68 -1.06 -19.32
C ALA A 185 2.30 -1.21 -18.63
N GLY A 186 2.04 -0.44 -17.56
CA GLY A 186 0.75 -0.38 -16.88
C GLY A 186 -0.22 0.68 -17.39
N SER A 187 0.03 1.31 -18.54
CA SER A 187 -0.72 2.50 -19.01
C SER A 187 -2.21 2.28 -19.25
N PHE A 188 -2.66 1.05 -19.48
CA PHE A 188 -4.09 0.72 -19.65
C PHE A 188 -4.70 0.07 -18.41
N MET A 189 -4.05 0.20 -17.25
CA MET A 189 -4.48 -0.41 -15.99
C MET A 189 -4.83 0.66 -14.96
N THR A 190 -6.10 0.69 -14.54
CA THR A 190 -6.59 1.55 -13.46
C THR A 190 -7.73 0.87 -12.71
N GLY A 191 -7.90 1.17 -11.42
CA GLY A 191 -8.93 0.58 -10.55
C GLY A 191 -8.69 -0.88 -10.16
N GLN A 192 -7.51 -1.44 -10.48
CA GLN A 192 -7.23 -2.85 -10.27
C GLN A 192 -6.44 -3.12 -8.99
N THR A 193 -6.52 -4.35 -8.52
CA THR A 193 -5.70 -4.84 -7.42
C THR A 193 -4.82 -5.99 -7.95
N LEU A 194 -3.50 -5.77 -7.94
CA LEU A 194 -2.52 -6.81 -8.25
C LEU A 194 -2.23 -7.62 -6.98
N VAL A 195 -2.65 -8.88 -6.99
CA VAL A 195 -2.35 -9.81 -5.89
C VAL A 195 -0.97 -10.43 -6.12
N ILE A 196 -0.08 -10.32 -5.12
CA ILE A 196 1.28 -10.85 -5.17
C ILE A 196 1.56 -11.57 -3.86
N ASP A 197 1.18 -12.82 -3.80
CA ASP A 197 1.08 -13.57 -2.54
C ASP A 197 1.63 -15.01 -2.61
N GLY A 198 2.33 -15.35 -3.68
CA GLY A 198 2.83 -16.72 -3.88
C GLY A 198 1.73 -17.77 -4.09
N GLY A 199 0.50 -17.32 -4.41
CA GLY A 199 -0.66 -18.19 -4.68
C GLY A 199 -1.54 -18.45 -3.46
N VAL A 200 -1.30 -17.82 -2.31
CA VAL A 200 -2.05 -18.05 -1.06
C VAL A 200 -3.55 -17.85 -1.22
N THR A 201 -3.99 -16.84 -1.98
CA THR A 201 -5.42 -16.54 -2.17
C THR A 201 -6.10 -17.45 -3.20
N THR A 202 -5.32 -18.17 -4.00
CA THR A 202 -5.86 -19.12 -5.01
C THR A 202 -5.90 -20.56 -4.54
N ALA A 203 -5.15 -20.90 -3.48
CA ALA A 203 -5.16 -22.21 -2.88
C ALA A 203 -6.47 -22.45 -2.10
N SER A 204 -7.13 -23.59 -2.36
CA SER A 204 -8.15 -24.11 -1.44
C SER A 204 -7.46 -24.58 -0.16
N VAL A 205 -7.84 -24.03 0.98
CA VAL A 205 -7.37 -24.40 2.31
C VAL A 205 -8.04 -25.72 2.72
#